data_2cee51d6fa58a0bfb6e56e6da3c2e6f7
#
_entry.id   2cee51d6fa58a0bfb6e56e6da3c2e6f7
#
_cell.length_a   1.000
_cell.length_b   1.000
_cell.length_c   1.000
_cell.angle_alpha   90.00
_cell.angle_beta   90.00
_cell.angle_gamma   90.00
#
_symmetry.space_group_name_H-M   'P 1'
#
loop_
_entity.id
_entity.type
_entity.pdbx_description
1 polymer ?
#
loop_
_entity_poly.entity_id
_entity_poly.type
_entity_poly.pdbx_seq_one_letter_code
_entity_poly.pdbx_strand_id
1 'polypeptide(L)'
;MRYISLYFIITFLLVSCNQKPKKEKFQYERIQENSSEVIQNNNIGNTIILNSNDAMLFDKKVIKVSSGEQVTLTLNHVGQIAKDFMGHNFVLLKKGVDVDDFGQRAILARDNDYIPEGDDFIVTTKMLGGGESGTIVFDAPEPGKYIFICTFPGHYQLMQGDFIVL
;
A
#
# COMPACT_ATOMS: atom_id res chain seq x y z
N MET A 1 18.77 -86.65 -20.93
CA MET A 1 18.92 -85.41 -20.17
C MET A 1 17.64 -84.63 -20.36
N ARG A 2 16.81 -84.56 -19.33
CA ARG A 2 15.41 -84.03 -19.39
C ARG A 2 15.42 -82.68 -18.70
N TYR A 3 15.11 -81.61 -19.42
CA TYR A 3 14.92 -80.27 -18.90
C TYR A 3 13.47 -80.13 -18.40
N ILE A 4 13.31 -79.99 -17.07
CA ILE A 4 12.03 -79.70 -16.43
C ILE A 4 11.93 -78.17 -16.40
N SER A 5 11.01 -77.62 -17.25
CA SER A 5 10.72 -76.17 -17.26
C SER A 5 9.64 -75.91 -16.19
N LEU A 6 10.05 -75.18 -15.18
CA LEU A 6 9.17 -74.76 -14.08
C LEU A 6 8.46 -73.44 -14.47
N TYR A 7 7.21 -73.53 -14.88
CA TYR A 7 6.37 -72.33 -15.10
C TYR A 7 5.88 -71.79 -13.76
N PHE A 8 6.43 -70.63 -13.40
CA PHE A 8 5.92 -69.88 -12.23
C PHE A 8 4.75 -69.01 -12.73
N ILE A 9 3.53 -69.38 -12.40
CA ILE A 9 2.32 -68.59 -12.64
C ILE A 9 2.22 -67.57 -11.54
N ILE A 10 2.56 -66.31 -11.85
CA ILE A 10 2.30 -65.18 -10.94
C ILE A 10 0.88 -64.69 -11.21
N THR A 11 -0.03 -65.04 -10.31
CA THR A 11 -1.38 -64.47 -10.30
C THR A 11 -1.34 -63.09 -9.66
N PHE A 12 -1.48 -62.10 -10.52
CA PHE A 12 -1.59 -60.70 -10.08
C PHE A 12 -3.02 -60.42 -9.64
N LEU A 13 -3.26 -60.38 -8.30
CA LEU A 13 -4.52 -59.95 -7.71
C LEU A 13 -4.63 -58.41 -7.84
N LEU A 14 -5.42 -57.97 -8.82
CA LEU A 14 -5.84 -56.58 -8.94
C LEU A 14 -6.84 -56.27 -7.81
N VAL A 15 -6.35 -55.70 -6.69
CA VAL A 15 -7.25 -55.09 -5.71
C VAL A 15 -7.60 -53.71 -6.24
N SER A 16 -8.76 -53.62 -6.87
CA SER A 16 -9.34 -52.34 -7.29
C SER A 16 -9.93 -51.66 -6.06
N CYS A 17 -9.17 -50.75 -5.46
CA CYS A 17 -9.69 -49.78 -4.47
C CYS A 17 -10.55 -48.74 -5.18
N ASN A 18 -11.84 -48.99 -5.27
CA ASN A 18 -12.85 -48.03 -5.71
C ASN A 18 -13.17 -47.07 -4.52
N GLN A 19 -12.26 -46.16 -4.22
CA GLN A 19 -12.57 -45.06 -3.31
C GLN A 19 -13.15 -43.89 -4.12
N LYS A 20 -14.46 -43.74 -4.05
CA LYS A 20 -15.14 -42.52 -4.52
C LYS A 20 -14.59 -41.34 -3.74
N PRO A 21 -14.17 -40.25 -4.39
CA PRO A 21 -13.75 -39.06 -3.66
C PRO A 21 -14.92 -38.53 -2.84
N LYS A 22 -14.76 -38.49 -1.54
CA LYS A 22 -15.66 -37.80 -0.62
C LYS A 22 -15.64 -36.33 -1.03
N LYS A 23 -16.72 -35.85 -1.60
CA LYS A 23 -16.91 -34.40 -1.80
C LYS A 23 -16.99 -33.77 -0.42
N GLU A 24 -15.90 -33.24 0.07
CA GLU A 24 -15.92 -32.32 1.20
C GLU A 24 -16.75 -31.12 0.77
N LYS A 25 -17.93 -30.98 1.35
CA LYS A 25 -18.69 -29.76 1.25
C LYS A 25 -17.89 -28.71 2.00
N PHE A 26 -17.24 -27.81 1.27
CA PHE A 26 -16.73 -26.57 1.85
C PHE A 26 -17.94 -25.85 2.46
N GLN A 27 -18.09 -26.00 3.77
CA GLN A 27 -19.04 -25.24 4.54
C GLN A 27 -18.39 -23.88 4.75
N TYR A 28 -18.75 -22.93 3.88
CA TYR A 28 -18.40 -21.53 4.06
C TYR A 28 -19.19 -21.05 5.28
N GLU A 29 -18.60 -21.19 6.46
CA GLU A 29 -19.07 -20.44 7.62
C GLU A 29 -18.85 -18.97 7.27
N ARG A 30 -19.96 -18.30 6.95
CA ARG A 30 -19.99 -16.86 6.90
C ARG A 30 -19.63 -16.39 8.30
N ILE A 31 -18.35 -16.09 8.52
CA ILE A 31 -17.92 -15.29 9.66
C ILE A 31 -18.78 -14.03 9.53
N GLN A 32 -19.78 -13.91 10.40
CA GLN A 32 -20.38 -12.61 10.64
C GLN A 32 -19.22 -11.78 11.16
N GLU A 33 -18.64 -10.98 10.26
CA GLU A 33 -17.91 -9.83 10.69
C GLU A 33 -18.88 -9.08 11.59
N ASN A 34 -18.74 -9.32 12.90
CA ASN A 34 -19.09 -8.28 13.83
C ASN A 34 -18.39 -7.07 13.27
N SER A 35 -19.17 -6.14 12.76
CA SER A 35 -18.76 -4.79 12.52
C SER A 35 -18.32 -4.24 13.89
N SER A 36 -17.19 -4.72 14.38
CA SER A 36 -16.35 -3.94 15.25
C SER A 36 -16.14 -2.68 14.43
N GLU A 37 -16.90 -1.65 14.76
CA GLU A 37 -16.62 -0.30 14.37
C GLU A 37 -15.12 -0.20 14.40
N VAL A 38 -14.50 -0.10 13.24
CA VAL A 38 -13.17 0.46 13.13
C VAL A 38 -13.35 1.82 13.76
N ILE A 39 -13.05 1.90 15.04
CA ILE A 39 -12.89 3.17 15.73
C ILE A 39 -11.75 3.81 14.94
N GLN A 40 -12.12 4.48 13.84
CA GLN A 40 -11.28 5.49 13.27
C GLN A 40 -11.11 6.47 14.44
N ASN A 41 -9.99 6.32 15.14
CA ASN A 41 -9.56 7.32 16.08
C ASN A 41 -9.57 8.63 15.30
N ASN A 42 -10.66 9.39 15.45
CA ASN A 42 -10.79 10.75 14.96
C ASN A 42 -9.89 11.65 15.84
N ASN A 43 -8.64 11.25 16.01
CA ASN A 43 -7.64 12.12 16.59
C ASN A 43 -7.38 13.22 15.56
N ILE A 44 -8.15 14.29 15.70
CA ILE A 44 -7.78 15.58 15.14
C ILE A 44 -6.52 15.96 15.90
N GLY A 45 -5.40 15.93 15.21
CA GLY A 45 -4.12 16.27 15.82
C GLY A 45 -3.16 16.68 14.73
N ASN A 46 -2.47 17.77 14.96
CA ASN A 46 -1.54 18.34 13.99
C ASN A 46 -0.15 17.65 14.02
N THR A 47 -0.01 16.57 14.81
CA THR A 47 1.17 15.68 14.78
C THR A 47 0.79 14.35 14.15
N ILE A 48 1.35 14.06 12.98
CA ILE A 48 0.97 12.94 12.13
C ILE A 48 2.16 12.02 11.92
N ILE A 49 1.96 10.74 12.13
CA ILE A 49 2.85 9.68 11.66
C ILE A 49 2.15 8.96 10.51
N LEU A 50 2.75 8.97 9.34
CA LEU A 50 2.30 8.28 8.14
C LEU A 50 3.34 7.22 7.77
N ASN A 51 2.93 5.98 7.66
CA ASN A 51 3.83 4.91 7.23
C ASN A 51 3.54 4.51 5.78
N SER A 52 4.61 4.23 5.04
CA SER A 52 4.57 3.65 3.70
C SER A 52 5.33 2.33 3.68
N ASN A 53 5.07 1.45 2.71
CA ASN A 53 5.68 0.13 2.66
C ASN A 53 5.98 -0.34 1.23
N ASP A 54 6.68 -1.48 1.10
CA ASP A 54 7.05 -2.08 -0.19
C ASP A 54 5.86 -2.61 -1.02
N ALA A 55 4.64 -2.56 -0.50
CA ALA A 55 3.41 -2.86 -1.25
C ALA A 55 2.78 -1.61 -1.90
N MET A 56 3.49 -0.49 -1.96
CA MET A 56 3.00 0.80 -2.49
C MET A 56 1.73 1.27 -1.76
N LEU A 57 1.75 1.26 -0.43
CA LEU A 57 0.62 1.67 0.40
C LEU A 57 1.04 2.68 1.47
N PHE A 58 0.19 3.66 1.70
CA PHE A 58 0.16 4.42 2.95
C PHE A 58 -0.77 3.73 3.95
N ASP A 59 -0.41 3.72 5.22
CA ASP A 59 -1.22 3.18 6.31
C ASP A 59 -2.47 4.03 6.61
N LYS A 60 -2.51 5.27 6.14
CA LYS A 60 -3.66 6.17 6.26
C LYS A 60 -4.14 6.63 4.89
N LYS A 61 -5.43 6.55 4.68
CA LYS A 61 -6.12 7.10 3.51
C LYS A 61 -6.80 8.44 3.80
N VAL A 62 -6.95 8.78 5.06
CA VAL A 62 -7.53 10.05 5.51
C VAL A 62 -6.71 10.59 6.68
N ILE A 63 -6.28 11.82 6.55
CA ILE A 63 -5.61 12.61 7.58
C ILE A 63 -6.50 13.80 7.90
N LYS A 64 -6.74 14.07 9.19
CA LYS A 64 -7.54 15.23 9.65
C LYS A 64 -6.70 16.10 10.56
N VAL A 65 -6.67 17.39 10.29
CA VAL A 65 -5.95 18.41 11.07
C VAL A 65 -6.83 19.61 11.37
N SER A 66 -6.47 20.37 12.41
CA SER A 66 -7.09 21.65 12.72
C SER A 66 -6.48 22.75 11.87
N SER A 67 -7.31 23.67 11.39
CA SER A 67 -6.86 24.89 10.71
C SER A 67 -6.18 25.88 11.68
N GLY A 68 -5.36 26.77 11.11
CA GLY A 68 -4.70 27.83 11.88
C GLY A 68 -3.58 27.37 12.80
N GLU A 69 -3.20 26.11 12.75
CA GLU A 69 -2.13 25.53 13.54
C GLU A 69 -1.04 24.92 12.65
N GLN A 70 0.15 24.79 13.21
CA GLN A 70 1.26 24.13 12.53
C GLN A 70 1.07 22.62 12.55
N VAL A 71 1.31 21.98 11.40
CA VAL A 71 1.28 20.54 11.21
C VAL A 71 2.69 19.98 11.20
N THR A 72 2.93 18.97 12.02
CA THR A 72 4.16 18.17 11.98
C THR A 72 3.82 16.80 11.40
N LEU A 73 4.37 16.48 10.23
CA LEU A 73 4.15 15.18 9.57
C LEU A 73 5.48 14.44 9.45
N THR A 74 5.51 13.22 9.98
CA THR A 74 6.62 12.28 9.80
C THR A 74 6.17 11.16 8.88
N LEU A 75 6.83 11.06 7.71
CA LEU A 75 6.72 9.90 6.83
C LEU A 75 7.79 8.88 7.20
N ASN A 76 7.39 7.63 7.42
CA ASN A 76 8.29 6.50 7.60
C ASN A 76 8.13 5.53 6.43
N HIS A 77 9.22 5.13 5.78
CA HIS A 77 9.20 4.01 4.87
C HIS A 77 9.56 2.74 5.65
N VAL A 78 8.54 1.99 6.08
CA VAL A 78 8.71 0.77 6.91
C VAL A 78 9.08 -0.47 6.10
N GLY A 79 9.26 -0.34 4.77
CA GLY A 79 9.77 -1.39 3.90
C GLY A 79 11.29 -1.53 3.96
N GLN A 80 11.85 -2.31 3.04
CA GLN A 80 13.28 -2.61 2.96
C GLN A 80 13.90 -2.30 1.60
N ILE A 81 13.07 -2.01 0.57
CA ILE A 81 13.55 -1.80 -0.79
C ILE A 81 14.18 -0.41 -0.91
N ALA A 82 15.32 -0.36 -1.59
CA ALA A 82 16.07 0.89 -1.77
C ALA A 82 15.26 1.96 -2.53
N LYS A 83 15.59 3.22 -2.26
CA LYS A 83 14.93 4.42 -2.81
C LYS A 83 14.78 4.40 -4.35
N ASP A 84 15.77 3.91 -5.06
CA ASP A 84 15.77 3.90 -6.53
C ASP A 84 14.75 2.93 -7.14
N PHE A 85 14.26 1.96 -6.38
CA PHE A 85 13.31 0.94 -6.82
C PHE A 85 11.92 1.06 -6.18
N MET A 86 11.85 1.61 -4.97
CA MET A 86 10.63 1.72 -4.18
C MET A 86 10.67 2.97 -3.31
N GLY A 87 10.96 4.12 -3.93
CA GLY A 87 10.98 5.39 -3.24
C GLY A 87 9.57 5.83 -2.84
N HIS A 88 9.46 6.46 -1.68
CA HIS A 88 8.20 7.08 -1.24
C HIS A 88 8.42 8.49 -0.73
N ASN A 89 7.53 9.38 -1.10
CA ASN A 89 7.41 10.71 -0.53
C ASN A 89 5.96 11.02 -0.19
N PHE A 90 5.76 12.11 0.52
CA PHE A 90 4.46 12.72 0.76
C PHE A 90 4.45 14.07 0.04
N VAL A 91 3.46 14.28 -0.81
CA VAL A 91 3.22 15.56 -1.49
C VAL A 91 1.79 15.97 -1.25
N LEU A 92 1.58 17.12 -0.61
CA LEU A 92 0.25 17.69 -0.40
C LEU A 92 -0.08 18.64 -1.54
N LEU A 93 -1.01 18.26 -2.40
CA LEU A 93 -1.42 19.06 -3.54
C LEU A 93 -2.32 20.23 -3.13
N LYS A 94 -2.27 21.33 -3.87
CA LYS A 94 -3.24 22.42 -3.75
C LYS A 94 -4.62 21.98 -4.22
N LYS A 95 -5.66 22.69 -3.80
CA LYS A 95 -7.05 22.41 -4.21
C LYS A 95 -7.19 22.55 -5.73
N GLY A 96 -7.87 21.56 -6.34
CA GLY A 96 -8.18 21.59 -7.77
C GLY A 96 -7.07 21.13 -8.70
N VAL A 97 -5.92 20.75 -8.18
CA VAL A 97 -4.84 20.14 -8.98
C VAL A 97 -5.28 18.75 -9.44
N ASP A 98 -5.14 18.47 -10.73
CA ASP A 98 -5.37 17.16 -11.31
C ASP A 98 -4.24 16.21 -10.92
N VAL A 99 -4.59 15.12 -10.23
CA VAL A 99 -3.62 14.16 -9.69
C VAL A 99 -2.90 13.40 -10.82
N ASP A 100 -3.60 13.07 -11.89
CA ASP A 100 -3.03 12.32 -13.01
C ASP A 100 -2.04 13.20 -13.79
N ASP A 101 -2.42 14.45 -14.07
CA ASP A 101 -1.52 15.41 -14.73
C ASP A 101 -0.27 15.66 -13.88
N PHE A 102 -0.45 15.92 -12.58
CA PHE A 102 0.68 16.14 -11.68
C PHE A 102 1.58 14.92 -11.61
N GLY A 103 1.00 13.71 -11.49
CA GLY A 103 1.74 12.46 -11.44
C GLY A 103 2.55 12.18 -12.71
N GLN A 104 2.00 12.50 -13.88
CA GLN A 104 2.71 12.35 -15.16
C GLN A 104 3.89 13.34 -15.28
N ARG A 105 3.69 14.60 -14.88
CA ARG A 105 4.79 15.58 -14.83
C ARG A 105 5.87 15.19 -13.82
N ALA A 106 5.48 14.58 -12.72
CA ALA A 106 6.40 14.09 -11.69
C ALA A 106 7.37 13.04 -12.23
N ILE A 107 6.94 12.13 -13.10
CA ILE A 107 7.80 11.13 -13.73
C ILE A 107 8.99 11.77 -14.48
N LEU A 108 8.77 12.93 -15.06
CA LEU A 108 9.80 13.67 -15.81
C LEU A 108 10.76 14.47 -14.91
N ALA A 109 10.41 14.66 -13.64
CA ALA A 109 11.18 15.45 -12.68
C ALA A 109 12.11 14.59 -11.80
N ARG A 110 12.72 13.56 -12.37
CA ARG A 110 13.55 12.59 -11.64
C ARG A 110 14.68 13.26 -10.84
N ASP A 111 15.34 14.24 -11.43
CA ASP A 111 16.48 14.93 -10.82
C ASP A 111 16.07 15.85 -9.64
N ASN A 112 14.78 16.05 -9.46
CA ASN A 112 14.18 16.80 -8.35
C ASN A 112 13.28 15.90 -7.47
N ASP A 113 13.74 14.70 -7.15
CA ASP A 113 12.99 13.71 -6.32
C ASP A 113 11.54 13.49 -6.81
N TYR A 114 11.32 13.56 -8.13
CA TYR A 114 10.00 13.45 -8.78
C TYR A 114 8.98 14.53 -8.33
N ILE A 115 9.47 15.73 -8.03
CA ILE A 115 8.64 16.89 -7.76
C ILE A 115 8.70 17.83 -8.98
N PRO A 116 7.60 17.99 -9.73
CA PRO A 116 7.55 18.90 -10.88
C PRO A 116 7.81 20.34 -10.44
N GLU A 117 8.42 21.12 -11.32
CA GLU A 117 8.47 22.58 -11.13
C GLU A 117 7.05 23.16 -11.16
N GLY A 118 6.86 24.24 -10.41
CA GLY A 118 5.58 24.95 -10.35
C GLY A 118 5.05 25.13 -8.95
N ASP A 119 3.78 25.48 -8.86
CA ASP A 119 3.11 25.96 -7.67
C ASP A 119 1.86 25.10 -7.33
N ASP A 120 1.85 23.82 -7.74
CA ASP A 120 0.70 22.93 -7.61
C ASP A 120 0.64 22.20 -6.27
N PHE A 121 1.67 22.30 -5.44
CA PHE A 121 1.69 21.64 -4.14
C PHE A 121 1.96 22.61 -2.99
N ILE A 122 1.63 22.23 -1.78
CA ILE A 122 1.79 23.00 -0.56
C ILE A 122 3.11 22.66 0.10
N VAL A 123 3.40 21.36 0.24
CA VAL A 123 4.59 20.85 0.92
C VAL A 123 4.91 19.44 0.43
N THR A 124 6.18 19.07 0.53
CA THR A 124 6.68 17.73 0.22
C THR A 124 7.74 17.27 1.22
N THR A 125 7.79 15.95 1.46
CA THR A 125 8.98 15.32 2.07
C THR A 125 10.03 15.04 1.00
N LYS A 126 11.24 14.71 1.44
CA LYS A 126 12.22 14.06 0.56
C LYS A 126 11.71 12.69 0.11
N MET A 127 12.27 12.18 -0.99
CA MET A 127 12.08 10.78 -1.38
C MET A 127 12.85 9.87 -0.41
N LEU A 128 12.14 8.89 0.19
CA LEU A 128 12.67 7.97 1.19
C LEU A 128 12.80 6.56 0.61
N GLY A 129 13.87 5.87 0.97
CA GLY A 129 14.02 4.42 0.76
C GLY A 129 13.63 3.62 2.00
N GLY A 130 13.63 2.29 1.88
CA GLY A 130 13.28 1.38 2.98
C GLY A 130 14.10 1.64 4.24
N GLY A 131 13.42 1.73 5.38
CA GLY A 131 13.98 2.04 6.68
C GLY A 131 14.24 3.53 6.95
N GLU A 132 14.02 4.41 5.98
CA GLU A 132 14.21 5.85 6.16
C GLU A 132 12.98 6.56 6.69
N SER A 133 13.19 7.71 7.32
CA SER A 133 12.14 8.60 7.83
C SER A 133 12.44 10.04 7.48
N GLY A 134 11.39 10.83 7.27
CA GLY A 134 11.49 12.25 7.01
C GLY A 134 10.37 13.02 7.67
N THR A 135 10.70 14.13 8.33
CA THR A 135 9.73 14.99 8.99
C THR A 135 9.67 16.35 8.30
N ILE A 136 8.45 16.84 8.09
CA ILE A 136 8.16 18.19 7.62
C ILE A 136 7.27 18.91 8.61
N VAL A 137 7.42 20.21 8.64
CA VAL A 137 6.59 21.09 9.45
C VAL A 137 6.07 22.21 8.55
N PHE A 138 4.77 22.45 8.56
CA PHE A 138 4.13 23.44 7.70
C PHE A 138 2.84 23.97 8.38
N ASP A 139 2.43 25.17 7.98
CA ASP A 139 1.16 25.72 8.45
C ASP A 139 0.01 25.02 7.77
N ALA A 140 -1.01 24.61 8.55
CA ALA A 140 -2.21 24.01 7.99
C ALA A 140 -2.84 24.98 6.96
N PRO A 141 -3.15 24.52 5.75
CA PRO A 141 -3.82 25.37 4.77
C PRO A 141 -5.25 25.70 5.21
N GLU A 142 -5.92 26.56 4.43
CA GLU A 142 -7.32 26.91 4.65
C GLU A 142 -8.24 25.68 4.77
N PRO A 143 -9.29 25.74 5.59
CA PRO A 143 -10.24 24.64 5.77
C PRO A 143 -10.71 24.05 4.43
N GLY A 144 -10.79 22.73 4.39
CA GLY A 144 -11.24 22.02 3.21
C GLY A 144 -10.56 20.68 2.97
N LYS A 145 -10.86 20.10 1.82
CA LYS A 145 -10.32 18.81 1.38
C LYS A 145 -9.20 19.02 0.38
N TYR A 146 -8.07 18.38 0.63
CA TYR A 146 -6.89 18.32 -0.21
C TYR A 146 -6.55 16.86 -0.50
N ILE A 147 -5.68 16.61 -1.47
CA ILE A 147 -5.19 15.28 -1.78
C ILE A 147 -3.69 15.21 -1.49
N PHE A 148 -3.25 14.16 -0.84
CA PHE A 148 -1.83 13.83 -0.74
C PHE A 148 -1.50 12.60 -1.57
N ILE A 149 -0.31 12.57 -2.15
CA ILE A 149 0.15 11.49 -3.03
C ILE A 149 1.61 11.14 -2.76
N CYS A 150 2.05 9.97 -3.27
CA CYS A 150 3.43 9.66 -3.53
C CYS A 150 3.73 9.89 -5.02
N THR A 151 4.81 10.58 -5.35
CA THR A 151 5.15 10.92 -6.74
C THR A 151 6.17 10.00 -7.39
N PHE A 152 6.66 8.99 -6.69
CA PHE A 152 7.52 7.98 -7.33
C PHE A 152 6.79 7.35 -8.53
N PRO A 153 7.47 7.07 -9.67
CA PRO A 153 6.83 6.59 -10.89
C PRO A 153 5.90 5.39 -10.67
N GLY A 154 4.65 5.52 -11.10
CA GLY A 154 3.62 4.49 -10.96
C GLY A 154 2.94 4.40 -9.59
N HIS A 155 3.34 5.18 -8.59
CA HIS A 155 2.80 5.07 -7.23
C HIS A 155 1.56 5.92 -6.98
N TYR A 156 1.44 7.10 -7.57
CA TYR A 156 0.39 8.07 -7.23
C TYR A 156 -1.04 7.54 -7.37
N GLN A 157 -1.27 6.58 -8.26
CA GLN A 157 -2.58 5.97 -8.47
C GLN A 157 -3.02 5.11 -7.27
N LEU A 158 -2.08 4.46 -6.58
CA LEU A 158 -2.33 3.61 -5.42
C LEU A 158 -2.04 4.34 -4.11
N MET A 159 -0.98 5.16 -4.09
CA MET A 159 -0.49 5.87 -2.92
C MET A 159 -1.02 7.30 -2.90
N GLN A 160 -2.29 7.44 -2.59
CA GLN A 160 -2.97 8.72 -2.40
C GLN A 160 -3.98 8.65 -1.26
N GLY A 161 -4.36 9.81 -0.74
CA GLY A 161 -5.37 9.92 0.30
C GLY A 161 -5.89 11.35 0.46
N ASP A 162 -6.89 11.49 1.32
CA ASP A 162 -7.52 12.76 1.64
C ASP A 162 -6.83 13.44 2.84
N PHE A 163 -6.49 14.71 2.70
CA PHE A 163 -6.04 15.55 3.78
C PHE A 163 -7.13 16.60 4.05
N ILE A 164 -7.77 16.51 5.21
CA ILE A 164 -8.93 17.30 5.59
C ILE A 164 -8.52 18.30 6.67
N VAL A 165 -8.65 19.56 6.37
CA VAL A 165 -8.44 20.66 7.31
C VAL A 165 -9.80 21.14 7.84
N LEU A 166 -9.98 21.15 9.16
CA LEU A 166 -11.22 21.46 9.89
C LEU A 166 -11.15 22.82 10.56
#